data_acacfd7c76e52fa4c0a24a2f719192ff
#
_entry.id   acacfd7c76e52fa4c0a24a2f719192ff
#
_cell.length_a   1.000
_cell.length_b   1.000
_cell.length_c   1.000
_cell.angle_alpha   90.00
_cell.angle_beta   90.00
_cell.angle_gamma   90.00
#
_symmetry.space_group_name_H-M   'P 1'
#
loop_
_entity.id
_entity.type
_entity.pdbx_description
1 polymer ?
#
loop_
_entity_poly.entity_id
_entity_poly.type
_entity_poly.pdbx_seq_one_letter_code
_entity_poly.pdbx_strand_id
1 'polypeptide(L)'
;MPKSNFSPQQIAAALGKDFPPTDEQAHVIEGPFSPKLVVAGAGAGKTETMASRVVYLVANGYVRPEQVLGLTFTRKAAQQLEQRIRRQLIHLRDSGLIPPGSDVAEALENIAPKVSTYDSYAGELVREYGLLVPVEPTARIITEAERYSCLLYTSDAADE
;
A
#
# COMPACT_ATOMS: atom_id res chain seq x y z
N MET A 1 7.06 -1.85 20.52
CA MET A 1 5.64 -1.72 20.16
C MET A 1 4.82 -1.84 21.44
N PRO A 2 3.72 -1.07 21.59
CA PRO A 2 2.73 -1.37 22.62
C PRO A 2 2.25 -2.81 22.45
N LYS A 3 1.71 -3.41 23.51
CA LYS A 3 1.25 -4.78 23.51
C LYS A 3 0.12 -4.95 22.48
N SER A 4 0.26 -5.88 21.53
CA SER A 4 -0.79 -6.15 20.54
C SER A 4 -2.04 -6.72 21.23
N ASN A 5 -3.21 -6.24 20.87
CA ASN A 5 -4.49 -6.76 21.37
C ASN A 5 -4.88 -8.06 20.65
N PHE A 6 -4.52 -8.16 19.37
CA PHE A 6 -4.89 -9.29 18.50
C PHE A 6 -3.67 -9.85 17.78
N SER A 7 -3.55 -11.18 17.75
CA SER A 7 -2.53 -11.88 16.98
C SER A 7 -2.92 -11.99 15.49
N PRO A 8 -1.96 -12.26 14.58
CA PRO A 8 -2.27 -12.53 13.16
C PRO A 8 -3.24 -13.70 12.98
N GLN A 9 -3.13 -14.74 13.81
CA GLN A 9 -3.99 -15.93 13.78
C GLN A 9 -5.42 -15.58 14.18
N GLN A 10 -5.60 -14.77 15.24
CA GLN A 10 -6.92 -14.31 15.68
C GLN A 10 -7.60 -13.46 14.61
N ILE A 11 -6.84 -12.56 13.97
CA ILE A 11 -7.36 -11.74 12.87
C ILE A 11 -7.72 -12.64 11.68
N ALA A 12 -6.87 -13.60 11.30
CA ALA A 12 -7.15 -14.52 10.20
C ALA A 12 -8.44 -15.32 10.45
N ALA A 13 -8.66 -15.80 11.68
CA ALA A 13 -9.88 -16.50 12.09
C ALA A 13 -11.11 -15.58 12.00
N ALA A 14 -11.00 -14.34 12.47
CA ALA A 14 -12.08 -13.35 12.39
C ALA A 14 -12.43 -12.98 10.94
N LEU A 15 -11.45 -13.02 10.02
CA LEU A 15 -11.65 -12.83 8.59
C LEU A 15 -12.19 -14.07 7.86
N GLY A 16 -12.41 -15.17 8.55
CA GLY A 16 -12.88 -16.43 7.95
C GLY A 16 -11.89 -17.05 6.96
N LYS A 17 -10.59 -16.88 7.18
CA LYS A 17 -9.58 -17.47 6.29
C LYS A 17 -9.42 -18.97 6.57
N ASP A 18 -9.52 -19.78 5.52
CA ASP A 18 -9.35 -21.24 5.60
C ASP A 18 -7.93 -21.63 6.07
N PHE A 19 -6.94 -20.82 5.73
CA PHE A 19 -5.55 -21.04 6.09
C PHE A 19 -5.02 -19.86 6.91
N PRO A 20 -4.62 -20.07 8.17
CA PRO A 20 -3.94 -19.06 8.96
C PRO A 20 -2.55 -18.76 8.37
N PRO A 21 -1.95 -17.61 8.69
CA PRO A 21 -0.58 -17.32 8.27
C PRO A 21 0.40 -18.35 8.84
N THR A 22 1.40 -18.75 8.05
CA THR A 22 2.52 -19.57 8.55
C THR A 22 3.33 -18.79 9.58
N ASP A 23 4.20 -19.48 10.35
CA ASP A 23 5.01 -18.81 11.37
C ASP A 23 5.89 -17.72 10.78
N GLU A 24 6.49 -17.95 9.61
CA GLU A 24 7.27 -16.92 8.92
C GLU A 24 6.43 -15.73 8.48
N GLN A 25 5.23 -15.98 7.95
CA GLN A 25 4.28 -14.92 7.58
C GLN A 25 3.82 -14.14 8.81
N ALA A 26 3.50 -14.83 9.91
CA ALA A 26 3.11 -14.22 11.18
C ALA A 26 4.23 -13.32 11.72
N HIS A 27 5.47 -13.79 11.68
CA HIS A 27 6.63 -12.99 12.08
C HIS A 27 6.80 -11.71 11.23
N VAL A 28 6.51 -11.76 9.93
CA VAL A 28 6.49 -10.57 9.08
C VAL A 28 5.34 -9.64 9.46
N ILE A 29 4.14 -10.18 9.70
CA ILE A 29 2.94 -9.43 10.03
C ILE A 29 3.09 -8.69 11.36
N GLU A 30 3.60 -9.33 12.39
CA GLU A 30 3.81 -8.77 13.74
C GLU A 30 5.05 -7.88 13.85
N GLY A 31 5.95 -7.94 12.90
CA GLY A 31 7.25 -7.31 12.99
C GLY A 31 7.20 -5.81 13.32
N PRO A 32 8.27 -5.25 13.91
CA PRO A 32 8.32 -3.84 14.34
C PRO A 32 8.18 -2.85 13.17
N PHE A 33 7.97 -1.56 13.50
CA PHE A 33 7.96 -0.43 12.54
C PHE A 33 9.38 -0.04 12.12
N SER A 34 10.18 -1.00 11.70
CA SER A 34 11.51 -0.76 11.14
C SER A 34 11.51 -1.20 9.68
N PRO A 35 12.41 -0.65 8.84
CA PRO A 35 12.60 -1.13 7.49
C PRO A 35 12.84 -2.65 7.49
N LYS A 36 12.11 -3.36 6.64
CA LYS A 36 12.18 -4.82 6.57
C LYS A 36 12.18 -5.27 5.10
N LEU A 37 13.15 -6.08 4.75
CA LEU A 37 13.19 -6.79 3.47
C LEU A 37 12.59 -8.18 3.64
N VAL A 38 11.58 -8.50 2.83
CA VAL A 38 10.96 -9.82 2.81
C VAL A 38 11.25 -10.47 1.46
N VAL A 39 12.00 -11.57 1.49
CA VAL A 39 12.35 -12.36 0.30
C VAL A 39 11.54 -13.65 0.32
N ALA A 40 10.79 -13.89 -0.75
CA ALA A 40 9.94 -15.08 -0.85
C ALA A 40 9.76 -15.48 -2.33
N GLY A 41 9.63 -16.77 -2.60
CA GLY A 41 9.40 -17.31 -3.93
C GLY A 41 8.07 -16.89 -4.56
N ALA A 42 7.89 -17.20 -5.82
CA ALA A 42 6.60 -17.02 -6.49
C ALA A 42 5.55 -17.93 -5.82
N GLY A 43 4.34 -17.41 -5.62
CA GLY A 43 3.26 -18.17 -4.95
C GLY A 43 3.34 -18.25 -3.42
N ALA A 44 4.43 -17.79 -2.77
CA ALA A 44 4.59 -17.83 -1.32
C ALA A 44 3.68 -16.87 -0.53
N GLY A 45 2.68 -16.27 -1.15
CA GLY A 45 1.70 -15.42 -0.45
C GLY A 45 2.17 -14.01 -0.12
N LYS A 46 3.23 -13.48 -0.77
CA LYS A 46 3.77 -12.12 -0.49
C LYS A 46 2.69 -11.04 -0.40
N THR A 47 1.84 -10.96 -1.41
CA THR A 47 0.77 -9.94 -1.47
C THR A 47 -0.27 -10.15 -0.36
N GLU A 48 -0.57 -11.40 0.00
CA GLU A 48 -1.45 -11.72 1.11
C GLU A 48 -0.83 -11.31 2.45
N THR A 49 0.46 -11.60 2.65
CA THR A 49 1.19 -11.20 3.86
C THR A 49 1.24 -9.68 4.01
N MET A 50 1.46 -8.94 2.91
CA MET A 50 1.42 -7.47 2.91
C MET A 50 0.05 -6.94 3.31
N ALA A 51 -1.03 -7.45 2.71
CA ALA A 51 -2.40 -7.05 3.07
C ALA A 51 -2.71 -7.41 4.53
N SER A 52 -2.35 -8.61 4.98
CA SER A 52 -2.55 -9.06 6.37
C SER A 52 -1.77 -8.20 7.37
N ARG A 53 -0.57 -7.71 7.01
CA ARG A 53 0.19 -6.77 7.84
C ARG A 53 -0.56 -5.45 8.01
N VAL A 54 -1.11 -4.88 6.94
CA VAL A 54 -1.91 -3.65 7.02
C VAL A 54 -3.11 -3.85 7.95
N VAL A 55 -3.85 -4.94 7.76
CA VAL A 55 -5.01 -5.28 8.60
C VAL A 55 -4.60 -5.46 10.07
N TYR A 56 -3.49 -6.14 10.33
CA TYR A 56 -2.95 -6.31 11.68
C TYR A 56 -2.61 -4.97 12.35
N LEU A 57 -1.96 -4.06 11.61
CA LEU A 57 -1.58 -2.75 12.13
C LEU A 57 -2.81 -1.90 12.44
N VAL A 58 -3.82 -1.94 11.60
CA VAL A 58 -5.10 -1.23 11.81
C VAL A 58 -5.87 -1.85 12.97
N ALA A 59 -6.04 -3.19 13.00
CA ALA A 59 -6.78 -3.90 14.05
C ALA A 59 -6.23 -3.63 15.46
N ASN A 60 -4.90 -3.47 15.56
CA ASN A 60 -4.22 -3.17 16.82
C ASN A 60 -4.12 -1.66 17.12
N GLY A 61 -4.70 -0.80 16.29
CA GLY A 61 -4.71 0.65 16.49
C GLY A 61 -3.34 1.32 16.30
N TYR A 62 -2.41 0.67 15.62
CA TYR A 62 -1.08 1.23 15.38
C TYR A 62 -1.07 2.27 14.27
N VAL A 63 -1.93 2.11 13.27
CA VAL A 63 -2.10 3.03 12.15
C VAL A 63 -3.57 3.11 11.77
N ARG A 64 -3.98 4.22 11.17
CA ARG A 64 -5.27 4.36 10.48
C ARG A 64 -5.12 3.94 9.02
N PRO A 65 -6.21 3.48 8.35
CA PRO A 65 -6.15 3.08 6.94
C PRO A 65 -5.56 4.14 6.00
N GLU A 66 -5.88 5.41 6.21
CA GLU A 66 -5.39 6.55 5.43
C GLU A 66 -3.90 6.86 5.63
N GLN A 67 -3.28 6.34 6.69
CA GLN A 67 -1.84 6.47 6.95
C GLN A 67 -1.01 5.39 6.24
N VAL A 68 -1.67 4.48 5.51
CA VAL A 68 -1.01 3.40 4.79
C VAL A 68 -0.79 3.79 3.34
N LEU A 69 0.46 3.75 2.90
CA LEU A 69 0.85 3.90 1.50
C LEU A 69 1.41 2.58 0.99
N GLY A 70 0.71 1.98 0.02
CA GLY A 70 1.20 0.82 -0.73
C GLY A 70 1.74 1.25 -2.09
N LEU A 71 2.95 0.81 -2.43
CA LEU A 71 3.56 1.10 -3.73
C LEU A 71 3.83 -0.19 -4.50
N THR A 72 3.50 -0.19 -5.79
CA THR A 72 3.69 -1.33 -6.69
C THR A 72 4.25 -0.87 -8.04
N PHE A 73 4.69 -1.81 -8.87
CA PHE A 73 5.21 -1.48 -10.21
C PHE A 73 4.12 -1.34 -11.27
N THR A 74 2.98 -2.02 -11.12
CA THR A 74 1.93 -2.01 -12.14
C THR A 74 0.60 -1.54 -11.58
N ARG A 75 -0.19 -0.85 -12.42
CA ARG A 75 -1.55 -0.40 -12.07
C ARG A 75 -2.45 -1.56 -11.65
N LYS A 76 -2.35 -2.71 -12.33
CA LYS A 76 -3.12 -3.90 -12.00
C LYS A 76 -2.78 -4.43 -10.61
N ALA A 77 -1.48 -4.50 -10.26
CA ALA A 77 -1.04 -4.94 -8.95
C ALA A 77 -1.48 -3.95 -7.85
N ALA A 78 -1.44 -2.64 -8.12
CA ALA A 78 -1.94 -1.62 -7.19
C ALA A 78 -3.43 -1.81 -6.90
N GLN A 79 -4.26 -1.93 -7.93
CA GLN A 79 -5.70 -2.16 -7.78
C GLN A 79 -6.01 -3.46 -7.03
N GLN A 80 -5.30 -4.56 -7.34
CA GLN A 80 -5.49 -5.83 -6.66
C GLN A 80 -5.12 -5.76 -5.17
N LEU A 81 -4.02 -5.10 -4.83
CA LEU A 81 -3.60 -4.93 -3.43
C LEU A 81 -4.58 -4.04 -2.67
N GLU A 82 -4.99 -2.91 -3.26
CA GLU A 82 -5.99 -1.99 -2.68
C GLU A 82 -7.32 -2.71 -2.39
N GLN A 83 -7.88 -3.40 -3.39
CA GLN A 83 -9.12 -4.15 -3.24
C GLN A 83 -9.02 -5.24 -2.17
N ARG A 84 -7.86 -5.90 -2.08
CA ARG A 84 -7.61 -6.94 -1.08
C ARG A 84 -7.58 -6.35 0.33
N ILE A 85 -6.81 -5.29 0.55
CA ILE A 85 -6.75 -4.59 1.84
C ILE A 85 -8.15 -4.10 2.23
N ARG A 86 -8.82 -3.40 1.33
CA ARG A 86 -10.16 -2.86 1.57
C ARG A 86 -11.16 -3.95 1.94
N ARG A 87 -11.19 -5.06 1.22
CA ARG A 87 -12.08 -6.19 1.52
C ARG A 87 -11.80 -6.77 2.90
N GLN A 88 -10.52 -6.98 3.25
CA GLN A 88 -10.17 -7.51 4.57
C GLN A 88 -10.52 -6.55 5.70
N LEU A 89 -10.34 -5.22 5.51
CA LEU A 89 -10.73 -4.22 6.51
C LEU A 89 -12.26 -4.16 6.70
N ILE A 90 -13.04 -4.30 5.63
CA ILE A 90 -14.50 -4.41 5.71
C ILE A 90 -14.89 -5.66 6.51
N HIS A 91 -14.32 -6.83 6.19
CA HIS A 91 -14.59 -8.05 6.94
C HIS A 91 -14.16 -7.93 8.41
N LEU A 92 -13.03 -7.27 8.70
CA LEU A 92 -12.60 -7.02 10.07
C LEU A 92 -13.64 -6.18 10.84
N ARG A 93 -14.14 -5.10 10.24
CA ARG A 93 -15.20 -4.27 10.82
C ARG A 93 -16.46 -5.08 11.14
N ASP A 94 -16.86 -5.95 10.20
CA ASP A 94 -18.11 -6.71 10.27
C ASP A 94 -17.97 -7.99 11.13
N SER A 95 -16.74 -8.38 11.49
CA SER A 95 -16.45 -9.61 12.24
C SER A 95 -16.83 -9.58 13.73
N GLY A 96 -17.08 -8.40 14.29
CA GLY A 96 -17.30 -8.21 15.71
C GLY A 96 -16.02 -8.31 16.59
N LEU A 97 -14.85 -8.47 15.98
CA LEU A 97 -13.57 -8.52 16.71
C LEU A 97 -13.21 -7.17 17.31
N ILE A 98 -13.56 -6.09 16.63
CA ILE A 98 -13.28 -4.71 17.05
C ILE A 98 -14.44 -4.21 17.89
N PRO A 99 -14.21 -3.76 19.15
CA PRO A 99 -15.27 -3.22 19.99
C PRO A 99 -15.93 -1.99 19.35
N PRO A 100 -17.26 -1.90 19.33
CA PRO A 100 -17.95 -0.72 18.82
C PRO A 100 -17.61 0.52 19.67
N GLY A 101 -17.49 1.67 19.00
CA GLY A 101 -17.12 2.94 19.65
C GLY A 101 -15.64 3.07 20.03
N SER A 102 -14.79 2.14 19.60
CA SER A 102 -13.35 2.28 19.74
C SER A 102 -12.77 3.15 18.61
N ASP A 103 -11.59 3.77 18.85
CA ASP A 103 -10.87 4.56 17.84
C ASP A 103 -10.61 3.75 16.55
N VAL A 104 -10.41 2.43 16.70
CA VAL A 104 -10.23 1.52 15.57
C VAL A 104 -11.53 1.33 14.79
N ALA A 105 -12.68 1.21 15.48
CA ALA A 105 -13.99 1.12 14.83
C ALA A 105 -14.28 2.40 14.02
N GLU A 106 -14.02 3.56 14.58
CA GLU A 106 -14.16 4.86 13.89
C GLU A 106 -13.23 4.94 12.68
N ALA A 107 -11.96 4.52 12.81
CA ALA A 107 -11.02 4.49 11.70
C ALA A 107 -11.45 3.53 10.57
N LEU A 108 -12.23 2.49 10.88
CA LEU A 108 -12.77 1.54 9.91
C LEU A 108 -14.05 2.03 9.21
N GLU A 109 -14.63 3.15 9.61
CA GLU A 109 -15.74 3.78 8.87
C GLU A 109 -15.24 4.41 7.56
N ASN A 110 -14.04 4.97 7.57
CA ASN A 110 -13.38 5.59 6.41
C ASN A 110 -12.24 4.73 5.86
N ILE A 111 -12.58 3.60 5.23
CA ILE A 111 -11.59 2.68 4.68
C ILE A 111 -11.02 3.22 3.36
N ALA A 112 -9.92 3.93 3.43
CA ALA A 112 -9.24 4.50 2.27
C ALA A 112 -7.71 4.28 2.33
N PRO A 113 -7.21 3.04 2.24
CA PRO A 113 -5.79 2.81 2.09
C PRO A 113 -5.35 3.35 0.73
N LYS A 114 -4.24 4.09 0.70
CA LYS A 114 -3.67 4.59 -0.55
C LYS A 114 -2.73 3.55 -1.14
N VAL A 115 -3.08 3.02 -2.32
CA VAL A 115 -2.21 2.12 -3.07
C VAL A 115 -2.01 2.66 -4.48
N SER A 116 -0.77 2.81 -4.92
CA SER A 116 -0.43 3.49 -6.15
C SER A 116 0.77 2.81 -6.83
N THR A 117 1.05 3.16 -8.08
CA THR A 117 2.34 2.84 -8.68
C THR A 117 3.38 3.87 -8.27
N TYR A 118 4.68 3.50 -8.32
CA TYR A 118 5.76 4.45 -8.06
C TYR A 118 5.65 5.70 -8.93
N ASP A 119 5.40 5.54 -10.23
CA ASP A 119 5.28 6.67 -11.17
C ASP A 119 4.08 7.57 -10.85
N SER A 120 2.93 6.96 -10.52
CA SER A 120 1.73 7.72 -10.16
C SER A 120 1.96 8.52 -8.87
N TYR A 121 2.59 7.91 -7.87
CA TYR A 121 2.91 8.57 -6.62
C TYR A 121 3.96 9.68 -6.79
N ALA A 122 5.00 9.45 -7.58
CA ALA A 122 5.98 10.48 -7.93
C ALA A 122 5.31 11.67 -8.63
N GLY A 123 4.40 11.41 -9.57
CA GLY A 123 3.62 12.46 -10.24
C GLY A 123 2.74 13.26 -9.28
N GLU A 124 2.17 12.62 -8.26
CA GLU A 124 1.43 13.33 -7.20
C GLU A 124 2.35 14.25 -6.40
N LEU A 125 3.52 13.75 -5.99
CA LEU A 125 4.51 14.56 -5.25
C LEU A 125 4.96 15.78 -6.06
N VAL A 126 5.21 15.61 -7.35
CA VAL A 126 5.56 16.74 -8.24
C VAL A 126 4.43 17.76 -8.31
N ARG A 127 3.19 17.32 -8.45
CA ARG A 127 2.04 18.24 -8.50
C ARG A 127 1.82 18.99 -7.19
N GLU A 128 2.05 18.33 -6.06
CA GLU A 128 1.79 18.90 -4.74
C GLU A 128 2.94 19.77 -4.25
N TYR A 129 4.18 19.34 -4.47
CA TYR A 129 5.38 19.94 -3.89
C TYR A 129 6.37 20.48 -4.93
N GLY A 130 6.09 20.39 -6.21
CA GLY A 130 7.00 20.79 -7.29
C GLY A 130 7.46 22.25 -7.21
N LEU A 131 6.61 23.13 -6.68
CA LEU A 131 6.98 24.56 -6.47
C LEU A 131 7.99 24.79 -5.35
N LEU A 132 8.26 23.80 -4.49
CA LEU A 132 9.30 23.88 -3.46
C LEU A 132 10.72 23.66 -4.05
N VAL A 133 10.77 23.11 -5.24
CA VAL A 133 11.98 22.91 -6.05
C VAL A 133 11.68 23.48 -7.43
N PRO A 134 12.67 23.84 -8.28
CA PRO A 134 12.41 24.42 -9.60
C PRO A 134 11.88 23.37 -10.59
N VAL A 135 10.72 22.79 -10.27
CA VAL A 135 10.01 21.78 -11.09
C VAL A 135 8.61 22.30 -11.38
N GLU A 136 8.24 22.28 -12.66
CA GLU A 136 6.91 22.69 -13.12
C GLU A 136 5.85 21.67 -12.62
N PRO A 137 4.86 22.08 -11.80
CA PRO A 137 3.82 21.17 -11.29
C PRO A 137 2.95 20.57 -12.40
N THR A 138 2.86 21.21 -13.55
CA THR A 138 2.15 20.72 -14.73
C THR A 138 2.99 19.77 -15.59
N ALA A 139 4.25 19.55 -15.22
CA ALA A 139 5.13 18.60 -15.91
C ALA A 139 4.48 17.21 -15.94
N ARG A 140 4.44 16.60 -17.11
CA ARG A 140 3.94 15.23 -17.31
C ARG A 140 5.09 14.25 -17.53
N ILE A 141 4.90 13.03 -17.08
CA ILE A 141 5.80 11.94 -17.41
C ILE A 141 5.60 11.61 -18.90
N ILE A 142 6.66 11.74 -19.68
CA ILE A 142 6.67 11.39 -21.11
C ILE A 142 7.11 9.95 -21.28
N THR A 143 6.61 9.30 -22.33
CA THR A 143 7.05 7.98 -22.75
C THR A 143 8.42 8.02 -23.42
N GLU A 144 9.12 6.88 -23.52
CA GLU A 144 10.38 6.80 -24.27
C GLU A 144 10.20 7.21 -25.73
N ALA A 145 9.07 6.87 -26.35
CA ALA A 145 8.78 7.25 -27.74
C ALA A 145 8.67 8.79 -27.89
N GLU A 146 7.97 9.46 -26.98
CA GLU A 146 7.86 10.93 -26.97
C GLU A 146 9.25 11.57 -26.70
N ARG A 147 10.02 11.00 -25.80
CA ARG A 147 11.40 11.45 -25.52
C ARG A 147 12.27 11.33 -26.77
N TYR A 148 12.21 10.19 -27.45
CA TYR A 148 12.97 9.95 -28.68
C TYR A 148 12.58 10.93 -29.79
N SER A 149 11.29 11.15 -30.00
CA SER A 149 10.79 12.11 -30.99
C SER A 149 11.26 13.53 -30.69
N CYS A 150 11.26 13.94 -29.42
CA CYS A 150 11.72 15.25 -28.99
C CYS A 150 13.24 15.44 -29.25
N LEU A 151 14.03 14.39 -28.98
CA LEU A 151 15.50 14.44 -29.21
C LEU A 151 15.84 14.49 -30.71
N LEU A 152 15.12 13.78 -31.58
CA LEU A 152 15.31 13.86 -33.02
C LEU A 152 15.03 15.28 -33.54
N TYR A 153 13.91 15.88 -33.10
CA TYR A 153 13.54 17.23 -33.52
C TYR A 153 14.57 18.29 -33.11
N THR A 154 15.15 18.16 -31.89
CA THR A 154 16.21 19.09 -31.44
C THR A 154 17.53 18.87 -32.13
N SER A 155 17.84 17.65 -32.60
CA SER A 155 19.05 17.34 -33.37
C SER A 155 18.98 17.98 -34.78
N ASP A 156 17.84 17.83 -35.47
CA ASP A 156 17.65 18.41 -36.82
C ASP A 156 17.66 19.95 -36.79
N ALA A 157 17.18 20.57 -35.71
CA ALA A 157 17.21 22.02 -35.53
C ALA A 157 18.60 22.60 -35.19
N ALA A 158 19.56 21.74 -34.83
CA ALA A 158 20.93 22.17 -34.51
C ALA A 158 21.87 22.12 -35.74
N ASP A 159 21.42 21.48 -36.83
CA ASP A 159 22.19 21.35 -38.09
C ASP A 159 21.78 22.42 -39.16
N GLU A 160 20.84 23.33 -38.84
CA GLU A 160 20.51 24.55 -39.61
C GLU A 160 21.19 25.81 -39.03
#